data_58f797a3bcd8cd3068e90623e6577476
#
_entry.id   58f797a3bcd8cd3068e90623e6577476
#
_cell.length_a   1.000
_cell.length_b   1.000
_cell.length_c   1.000
_cell.angle_alpha   90.00
_cell.angle_beta   90.00
_cell.angle_gamma   90.00
#
_symmetry.space_group_name_H-M   'P 1'
#
loop_
_entity.id
_entity.type
_entity.pdbx_description
1 polymer ?
#
loop_
_entity_poly.entity_id
_entity_poly.type
_entity_poly.pdbx_seq_one_letter_code
_entity_poly.pdbx_strand_id
1 'polypeptide(L)'
;QRRIRENDLRWPSQIDANGFDPSKLGQDIPDNDFIYPDISAGVLWFSVMNKYTNWYLGAAIHHLNQPNVSFFGDSKESVSLYNRVTVHGGGQFEMKPKISFLPFAVFMMQGPHREFNGGASFRFALGPSRNSNQSWQIGAWYRLGNQDDDATTDDNGVKLHSDAVILSTRFNYEHFGIGFSYDLTVSGLAAASPANGAFEFSLTYDICGPESRGVYCPRF
;
A
#
# COMPACT_ATOMS: atom_id res chain seq x y z
N GLN A 1 -4.07 -13.30 13.75
CA GLN A 1 -5.21 -14.20 13.86
C GLN A 1 -5.99 -14.21 12.56
N ARG A 2 -6.29 -15.39 12.03
CA ARG A 2 -7.21 -15.60 10.89
C ARG A 2 -8.40 -16.41 11.38
N ARG A 3 -9.58 -16.04 10.89
CA ARG A 3 -10.84 -16.70 11.22
C ARG A 3 -11.75 -16.75 10.02
N ILE A 4 -12.32 -17.91 9.73
CA ILE A 4 -13.36 -18.12 8.73
C ILE A 4 -14.63 -18.61 9.47
N ARG A 5 -15.77 -18.10 9.05
CA ARG A 5 -17.09 -18.63 9.45
C ARG A 5 -17.58 -19.54 8.34
N GLU A 6 -17.64 -20.82 8.58
CA GLU A 6 -18.07 -21.82 7.59
C GLU A 6 -19.48 -21.53 7.03
N ASN A 7 -20.37 -21.00 7.86
CA ASN A 7 -21.72 -20.66 7.47
C ASN A 7 -21.81 -19.50 6.44
N ASP A 8 -20.75 -18.71 6.30
CA ASP A 8 -20.69 -17.60 5.35
C ASP A 8 -20.10 -18.05 4.00
N LEU A 9 -19.58 -19.30 3.91
CA LEU A 9 -19.00 -19.87 2.71
C LEU A 9 -20.07 -20.63 1.90
N ARG A 10 -19.91 -20.59 0.60
CA ARG A 10 -20.72 -21.36 -0.35
C ARG A 10 -19.80 -22.17 -1.23
N TRP A 11 -20.02 -23.47 -1.24
CA TRP A 11 -19.19 -24.41 -1.98
C TRP A 11 -19.87 -24.79 -3.32
N PRO A 12 -19.09 -25.10 -4.37
CA PRO A 12 -19.64 -25.59 -5.61
C PRO A 12 -20.52 -26.84 -5.45
N SER A 13 -20.20 -27.70 -4.47
CA SER A 13 -21.00 -28.89 -4.11
C SER A 13 -22.40 -28.57 -3.59
N GLN A 14 -22.61 -27.34 -3.09
CA GLN A 14 -23.88 -26.84 -2.57
C GLN A 14 -24.72 -26.12 -3.62
N ILE A 15 -24.26 -26.05 -4.87
CA ILE A 15 -24.96 -25.36 -5.96
C ILE A 15 -25.42 -26.40 -6.98
N ASP A 16 -26.69 -26.39 -7.31
CA ASP A 16 -27.27 -27.22 -8.38
C ASP A 16 -28.13 -26.40 -9.34
N ALA A 17 -28.85 -27.08 -10.23
CA ALA A 17 -29.72 -26.44 -11.22
C ALA A 17 -30.87 -25.61 -10.57
N ASN A 18 -31.20 -25.88 -9.31
CA ASN A 18 -32.25 -25.18 -8.53
C ASN A 18 -31.68 -24.06 -7.67
N GLY A 19 -30.35 -23.88 -7.64
CA GLY A 19 -29.66 -22.85 -6.87
C GLY A 19 -28.85 -23.40 -5.69
N PHE A 20 -28.69 -22.57 -4.67
CA PHE A 20 -27.90 -22.90 -3.48
C PHE A 20 -28.73 -23.73 -2.48
N ASP A 21 -28.21 -24.92 -2.12
CA ASP A 21 -28.80 -25.84 -1.16
C ASP A 21 -27.89 -25.95 0.09
N PRO A 22 -28.26 -25.32 1.21
CA PRO A 22 -27.47 -25.34 2.43
C PRO A 22 -27.46 -26.70 3.15
N SER A 23 -28.35 -27.64 2.77
CA SER A 23 -28.40 -28.97 3.35
C SER A 23 -27.30 -29.92 2.79
N LYS A 24 -26.70 -29.55 1.64
CA LYS A 24 -25.59 -30.31 1.07
C LYS A 24 -24.31 -30.03 1.84
N LEU A 25 -23.51 -31.07 1.99
CA LEU A 25 -22.21 -30.96 2.67
C LEU A 25 -21.28 -30.00 1.91
N GLY A 26 -20.80 -28.99 2.60
CA GLY A 26 -19.69 -28.16 2.18
C GLY A 26 -18.34 -28.88 2.35
N GLN A 27 -17.27 -28.16 2.10
CA GLN A 27 -15.93 -28.64 2.41
C GLN A 27 -15.65 -28.38 3.90
N ASP A 28 -15.18 -29.41 4.59
CA ASP A 28 -14.75 -29.28 6.00
C ASP A 28 -13.47 -28.47 6.07
N ILE A 29 -13.44 -27.48 6.97
CA ILE A 29 -12.28 -26.64 7.27
C ILE A 29 -11.86 -26.95 8.71
N PRO A 30 -10.83 -27.80 8.93
CA PRO A 30 -10.47 -28.27 10.26
C PRO A 30 -10.04 -27.13 11.20
N ASP A 31 -9.33 -26.12 10.68
CA ASP A 31 -8.79 -25.01 11.46
C ASP A 31 -9.45 -23.68 11.05
N ASN A 32 -10.64 -23.43 11.55
CA ASN A 32 -11.39 -22.23 11.24
C ASN A 32 -10.94 -20.96 11.99
N ASP A 33 -10.09 -21.12 13.01
CA ASP A 33 -9.50 -20.01 13.79
C ASP A 33 -8.10 -20.40 14.26
N PHE A 34 -7.07 -19.65 13.84
CA PHE A 34 -5.70 -19.89 14.26
C PHE A 34 -4.86 -18.61 14.37
N ILE A 35 -3.81 -18.67 15.17
CA ILE A 35 -2.85 -17.59 15.41
C ILE A 35 -1.48 -18.07 14.94
N TYR A 36 -0.78 -17.23 14.22
CA TYR A 36 0.60 -17.46 13.81
C TYR A 36 1.49 -16.26 14.17
N PRO A 37 2.75 -16.49 14.57
CA PRO A 37 3.72 -15.42 14.69
C PRO A 37 4.15 -14.93 13.31
N ASP A 38 4.43 -13.63 13.19
CA ASP A 38 4.96 -13.02 11.98
C ASP A 38 6.12 -12.10 12.35
N ILE A 39 7.27 -12.31 11.70
CA ILE A 39 8.50 -11.58 11.98
C ILE A 39 8.85 -10.73 10.76
N SER A 40 9.13 -9.46 11.02
CA SER A 40 9.55 -8.50 10.01
C SER A 40 10.77 -7.73 10.50
N ALA A 41 11.64 -7.33 9.58
CA ALA A 41 12.78 -6.48 9.86
C ALA A 41 12.97 -5.44 8.77
N GLY A 42 13.50 -4.27 9.13
CA GLY A 42 13.74 -3.22 8.16
C GLY A 42 14.76 -2.20 8.67
N VAL A 43 15.24 -1.41 7.73
CA VAL A 43 16.17 -0.30 7.98
C VAL A 43 15.67 0.93 7.23
N LEU A 44 15.78 2.08 7.88
CA LEU A 44 15.50 3.38 7.29
C LEU A 44 16.72 4.27 7.47
N TRP A 45 17.25 4.76 6.37
CA TRP A 45 18.25 5.83 6.37
C TRP A 45 17.55 7.16 6.11
N PHE A 46 17.83 8.11 6.96
CA PHE A 46 17.28 9.45 6.89
C PHE A 46 18.40 10.48 6.90
N SER A 47 18.31 11.50 6.05
CA SER A 47 19.29 12.57 5.94
C SER A 47 18.61 13.95 5.86
N VAL A 48 19.04 14.87 6.71
CA VAL A 48 18.61 16.27 6.71
C VAL A 48 19.74 17.13 6.16
N MET A 49 19.57 17.71 5.00
CA MET A 49 20.54 18.61 4.39
C MET A 49 20.39 20.04 4.95
N ASN A 50 19.16 20.48 5.15
CA ASN A 50 18.81 21.74 5.76
C ASN A 50 17.34 21.72 6.26
N LYS A 51 16.86 22.82 6.83
CA LYS A 51 15.51 22.94 7.41
C LYS A 51 14.37 22.58 6.46
N TYR A 52 14.60 22.66 5.15
CA TYR A 52 13.57 22.52 4.12
C TYR A 52 13.86 21.40 3.13
N THR A 53 15.02 20.74 3.26
CA THR A 53 15.47 19.71 2.37
C THR A 53 15.91 18.48 3.16
N ASN A 54 15.24 17.39 2.96
CA ASN A 54 15.54 16.10 3.55
C ASN A 54 15.22 14.98 2.55
N TRP A 55 15.78 13.81 2.76
CA TRP A 55 15.47 12.62 1.99
C TRP A 55 15.65 11.38 2.85
N TYR A 56 15.02 10.31 2.46
CA TYR A 56 15.12 9.03 3.12
C TYR A 56 15.09 7.87 2.12
N LEU A 57 15.68 6.76 2.54
CA LEU A 57 15.69 5.50 1.84
C LEU A 57 15.48 4.38 2.85
N GLY A 58 14.51 3.51 2.59
CA GLY A 58 14.19 2.40 3.47
C GLY A 58 14.09 1.09 2.73
N ALA A 59 14.40 0.02 3.44
CA ALA A 59 14.17 -1.35 2.99
C ALA A 59 13.64 -2.19 4.14
N ALA A 60 12.68 -3.06 3.85
CA ALA A 60 12.10 -3.97 4.82
C ALA A 60 11.82 -5.33 4.19
N ILE A 61 11.91 -6.37 5.03
CA ILE A 61 11.50 -7.73 4.70
C ILE A 61 10.45 -8.14 5.72
N HIS A 62 9.28 -8.54 5.24
CA HIS A 62 8.18 -9.04 6.03
C HIS A 62 8.05 -10.55 5.85
N HIS A 63 7.43 -11.21 6.81
CA HIS A 63 7.17 -12.65 6.79
C HIS A 63 8.47 -13.48 6.74
N LEU A 64 9.51 -13.05 7.48
CA LEU A 64 10.82 -13.73 7.51
C LEU A 64 10.73 -15.20 7.88
N ASN A 65 9.81 -15.54 8.75
CA ASN A 65 9.56 -16.91 9.21
C ASN A 65 8.58 -17.69 8.32
N GLN A 66 8.09 -17.10 7.22
CA GLN A 66 7.18 -17.74 6.26
C GLN A 66 6.07 -18.56 6.93
N PRO A 67 5.26 -17.94 7.80
CA PRO A 67 4.29 -18.70 8.59
C PRO A 67 3.33 -19.46 7.70
N ASN A 68 2.93 -20.68 8.14
CA ASN A 68 1.86 -21.39 7.50
C ASN A 68 0.53 -20.66 7.74
N VAL A 69 -0.18 -20.34 6.67
CA VAL A 69 -1.45 -19.61 6.70
C VAL A 69 -2.62 -20.45 6.17
N SER A 70 -2.41 -21.76 6.02
CA SER A 70 -3.43 -22.71 5.61
C SER A 70 -4.47 -22.90 6.71
N PHE A 71 -5.73 -22.99 6.33
CA PHE A 71 -6.83 -23.41 7.21
C PHE A 71 -6.96 -24.94 7.34
N PHE A 72 -6.10 -25.69 6.66
CA PHE A 72 -6.08 -27.16 6.69
C PHE A 72 -5.02 -27.74 7.65
N GLY A 73 -4.45 -26.90 8.52
CA GLY A 73 -3.44 -27.30 9.49
C GLY A 73 -2.11 -27.75 8.84
N ASP A 74 -1.36 -28.58 9.55
CA ASP A 74 -0.07 -29.11 9.07
C ASP A 74 -0.22 -30.29 8.08
N SER A 75 -1.46 -30.71 7.81
CA SER A 75 -1.73 -31.85 6.94
C SER A 75 -1.79 -31.46 5.47
N LYS A 76 -0.84 -31.96 4.69
CA LYS A 76 -0.77 -32.09 3.22
C LYS A 76 -0.83 -30.83 2.34
N GLU A 77 -1.39 -29.71 2.78
CA GLU A 77 -1.47 -28.46 2.01
C GLU A 77 -1.04 -27.26 2.85
N SER A 78 0.21 -27.29 3.30
CA SER A 78 0.77 -26.10 3.97
C SER A 78 0.95 -24.97 2.94
N VAL A 79 0.28 -23.86 3.18
CA VAL A 79 0.45 -22.65 2.38
C VAL A 79 1.33 -21.69 3.16
N SER A 80 2.62 -21.68 2.85
CA SER A 80 3.55 -20.73 3.45
C SER A 80 3.37 -19.33 2.85
N LEU A 81 3.35 -18.33 3.71
CA LEU A 81 3.30 -16.95 3.28
C LEU A 81 4.65 -16.53 2.70
N TYR A 82 4.67 -16.06 1.47
CA TYR A 82 5.89 -15.57 0.82
C TYR A 82 6.48 -14.37 1.56
N ASN A 83 7.80 -14.31 1.64
CA ASN A 83 8.50 -13.11 2.09
C ASN A 83 8.10 -11.93 1.20
N ARG A 84 7.78 -10.80 1.83
CA ARG A 84 7.57 -9.55 1.12
C ARG A 84 8.75 -8.62 1.32
N VAL A 85 9.42 -8.27 0.24
CA VAL A 85 10.49 -7.27 0.22
C VAL A 85 9.86 -5.94 -0.19
N THR A 86 10.15 -4.88 0.58
CA THR A 86 9.73 -3.51 0.29
C THR A 86 10.96 -2.63 0.28
N VAL A 87 11.15 -1.85 -0.78
CA VAL A 87 12.16 -0.77 -0.86
C VAL A 87 11.44 0.51 -1.19
N HIS A 88 11.70 1.55 -0.42
CA HIS A 88 11.05 2.85 -0.63
C HIS A 88 12.02 4.00 -0.41
N GLY A 89 11.75 5.10 -1.05
CA GLY A 89 12.53 6.31 -0.85
C GLY A 89 11.74 7.55 -1.27
N GLY A 90 12.11 8.66 -0.68
CA GLY A 90 11.47 9.93 -0.95
C GLY A 90 12.21 11.08 -0.29
N GLY A 91 11.59 12.24 -0.35
CA GLY A 91 12.15 13.41 0.29
C GLY A 91 11.33 14.66 0.07
N GLN A 92 11.79 15.72 0.71
CA GLN A 92 11.29 17.07 0.50
C GLN A 92 12.45 17.95 0.03
N PHE A 93 12.28 18.60 -1.10
CA PHE A 93 13.28 19.49 -1.70
C PHE A 93 12.67 20.87 -1.90
N GLU A 94 13.22 21.89 -1.24
CA GLU A 94 12.78 23.26 -1.44
C GLU A 94 13.22 23.74 -2.83
N MET A 95 12.26 24.11 -3.69
CA MET A 95 12.53 24.69 -5.01
C MET A 95 12.50 26.22 -4.99
N LYS A 96 11.56 26.80 -4.24
CA LYS A 96 11.36 28.24 -4.05
C LYS A 96 10.86 28.50 -2.63
N PRO A 97 11.00 29.72 -2.12
CA PRO A 97 10.33 30.10 -0.89
C PRO A 97 8.86 29.70 -0.93
N LYS A 98 8.42 28.87 0.03
CA LYS A 98 7.05 28.34 0.14
C LYS A 98 6.65 27.24 -0.87
N ILE A 99 7.53 26.79 -1.76
CA ILE A 99 7.24 25.69 -2.69
C ILE A 99 8.28 24.59 -2.50
N SER A 100 7.81 23.39 -2.17
CA SER A 100 8.64 22.20 -2.05
C SER A 100 8.17 21.13 -3.02
N PHE A 101 9.13 20.38 -3.57
CA PHE A 101 8.93 19.19 -4.37
C PHE A 101 9.11 17.96 -3.49
N LEU A 102 8.16 17.04 -3.52
CA LEU A 102 8.14 15.83 -2.71
C LEU A 102 8.03 14.60 -3.61
N PRO A 103 9.16 14.08 -4.11
CA PRO A 103 9.17 12.80 -4.81
C PRO A 103 9.07 11.64 -3.83
N PHE A 104 8.45 10.55 -4.27
CA PHE A 104 8.39 9.30 -3.54
C PHE A 104 8.30 8.13 -4.52
N ALA A 105 8.95 7.04 -4.17
CA ALA A 105 8.80 5.77 -4.88
C ALA A 105 8.84 4.62 -3.88
N VAL A 106 8.06 3.58 -4.16
CA VAL A 106 8.09 2.31 -3.45
C VAL A 106 8.03 1.15 -4.44
N PHE A 107 8.86 0.16 -4.20
CA PHE A 107 8.85 -1.12 -4.88
C PHE A 107 8.55 -2.23 -3.88
N MET A 108 7.63 -3.10 -4.21
CA MET A 108 7.24 -4.26 -3.41
C MET A 108 7.30 -5.53 -4.23
N MET A 109 7.74 -6.61 -3.60
CA MET A 109 7.80 -7.95 -4.20
C MET A 109 7.37 -8.98 -3.16
N GLN A 110 6.40 -9.83 -3.51
CA GLN A 110 5.95 -10.94 -2.66
C GLN A 110 5.62 -12.15 -3.53
N GLY A 111 6.44 -13.20 -3.44
CA GLY A 111 6.35 -14.34 -4.35
C GLY A 111 6.46 -13.91 -5.81
N PRO A 112 5.51 -14.27 -6.68
CA PRO A 112 5.49 -13.84 -8.08
C PRO A 112 5.05 -12.38 -8.26
N HIS A 113 4.37 -11.78 -7.26
CA HIS A 113 3.79 -10.45 -7.37
C HIS A 113 4.83 -9.35 -7.19
N ARG A 114 4.83 -8.39 -8.09
CA ARG A 114 5.68 -7.20 -8.04
C ARG A 114 4.84 -5.96 -8.30
N GLU A 115 5.11 -4.94 -7.53
CA GLU A 115 4.42 -3.66 -7.64
C GLU A 115 5.43 -2.52 -7.49
N PHE A 116 5.30 -1.51 -8.32
CA PHE A 116 6.01 -0.25 -8.23
C PHE A 116 5.02 0.90 -8.19
N ASN A 117 5.13 1.74 -7.18
CA ASN A 117 4.43 3.02 -7.11
C ASN A 117 5.46 4.14 -7.05
N GLY A 118 5.35 5.09 -7.96
CA GLY A 118 6.25 6.23 -8.01
C GLY A 118 5.53 7.49 -8.46
N GLY A 119 5.96 8.61 -7.93
CA GLY A 119 5.36 9.89 -8.27
C GLY A 119 5.93 11.04 -7.47
N ALA A 120 5.25 12.17 -7.52
CA ALA A 120 5.65 13.33 -6.76
C ALA A 120 4.46 14.24 -6.44
N SER A 121 4.64 15.06 -5.42
CA SER A 121 3.73 16.15 -5.13
C SER A 121 4.47 17.48 -4.99
N PHE A 122 3.74 18.57 -5.16
CA PHE A 122 4.17 19.90 -4.84
C PHE A 122 3.43 20.37 -3.60
N ARG A 123 4.19 20.89 -2.64
CA ARG A 123 3.66 21.47 -1.41
C ARG A 123 3.80 22.98 -1.47
N PHE A 124 2.71 23.69 -1.24
CA PHE A 124 2.60 25.13 -1.17
C PHE A 124 2.34 25.55 0.27
N ALA A 125 3.27 26.28 0.90
CA ALA A 125 3.05 26.84 2.22
C ALA A 125 2.12 28.06 2.12
N LEU A 126 0.97 28.02 2.78
CA LEU A 126 -0.08 29.03 2.69
C LEU A 126 0.02 30.14 3.74
N GLY A 127 0.70 29.85 4.86
CA GLY A 127 0.82 30.83 5.96
C GLY A 127 1.84 31.93 5.69
N PRO A 128 1.95 32.94 6.60
CA PRO A 128 2.85 34.07 6.46
C PRO A 128 4.33 33.68 6.47
N SER A 129 4.66 32.58 7.14
CA SER A 129 6.02 32.05 7.25
C SER A 129 6.22 30.81 6.38
N ARG A 130 7.46 30.55 5.95
CA ARG A 130 7.87 29.26 5.33
C ARG A 130 7.63 28.06 6.24
N ASN A 131 7.63 28.26 7.55
CA ASN A 131 7.37 27.25 8.57
C ASN A 131 5.90 27.14 8.94
N SER A 132 5.01 27.75 8.18
CA SER A 132 3.60 27.63 8.46
C SER A 132 3.16 26.18 8.43
N ASN A 133 2.42 25.77 9.47
CA ASN A 133 1.74 24.49 9.52
C ASN A 133 0.54 24.42 8.56
N GLN A 134 0.30 25.50 7.78
CA GLN A 134 -0.72 25.57 6.77
C GLN A 134 -0.07 25.31 5.41
N SER A 135 -0.49 24.28 4.73
CA SER A 135 0.03 23.92 3.42
C SER A 135 -1.00 23.19 2.58
N TRP A 136 -0.89 23.36 1.29
CA TRP A 136 -1.62 22.62 0.29
C TRP A 136 -0.66 21.78 -0.54
N GLN A 137 -1.01 20.53 -0.82
CA GLN A 137 -0.24 19.64 -1.67
C GLN A 137 -1.11 19.15 -2.82
N ILE A 138 -0.50 19.03 -3.99
CA ILE A 138 -1.08 18.38 -5.16
C ILE A 138 -0.05 17.40 -5.68
N GLY A 139 -0.47 16.16 -5.94
CA GLY A 139 0.41 15.10 -6.39
C GLY A 139 -0.19 14.24 -7.49
N ALA A 140 0.72 13.60 -8.22
CA ALA A 140 0.38 12.56 -9.18
C ALA A 140 1.33 11.38 -9.01
N TRP A 141 0.77 10.18 -9.10
CA TRP A 141 1.46 8.91 -8.86
C TRP A 141 1.10 7.93 -9.96
N TYR A 142 2.01 7.02 -10.23
CA TYR A 142 1.84 5.98 -11.22
C TYR A 142 2.11 4.64 -10.60
N ARG A 143 1.17 3.72 -10.75
CA ARG A 143 1.26 2.34 -10.27
C ARG A 143 1.48 1.40 -11.42
N LEU A 144 2.51 0.56 -11.28
CA LEU A 144 2.83 -0.55 -12.15
C LEU A 144 2.71 -1.84 -11.34
N GLY A 145 2.06 -2.85 -11.88
CA GLY A 145 1.98 -4.17 -11.29
C GLY A 145 2.25 -5.24 -12.33
N ASN A 146 2.68 -6.43 -11.92
CA ASN A 146 2.60 -7.56 -12.80
C ASN A 146 1.20 -8.17 -12.69
N GLN A 147 0.53 -8.33 -13.81
CA GLN A 147 -0.62 -9.22 -13.93
C GLN A 147 -0.06 -10.62 -14.15
N ASP A 148 -0.50 -11.59 -13.35
CA ASP A 148 -0.33 -12.99 -13.69
C ASP A 148 -1.30 -13.30 -14.87
N ASP A 149 -0.93 -12.87 -16.04
CA ASP A 149 -1.53 -13.40 -17.26
C ASP A 149 -1.05 -14.83 -17.41
N ASP A 150 -1.95 -15.71 -16.96
CA ASP A 150 -2.02 -17.13 -17.31
C ASP A 150 -0.67 -17.88 -17.36
N ALA A 151 -0.64 -19.02 -16.72
CA ALA A 151 0.46 -19.98 -16.57
C ALA A 151 1.16 -20.47 -17.88
N THR A 152 1.21 -19.65 -18.89
CA THR A 152 2.08 -19.82 -20.04
C THR A 152 3.35 -19.04 -19.77
N THR A 153 4.28 -19.70 -19.10
CA THR A 153 5.68 -19.33 -18.97
C THR A 153 6.24 -18.94 -20.33
N ASP A 154 6.18 -17.66 -20.63
CA ASP A 154 7.08 -17.10 -21.62
C ASP A 154 8.36 -16.70 -20.88
N ASP A 155 9.47 -17.25 -21.33
CA ASP A 155 10.83 -17.24 -20.75
C ASP A 155 11.46 -15.82 -20.68
N ASN A 156 10.70 -14.77 -20.81
CA ASN A 156 11.13 -13.38 -21.04
C ASN A 156 10.95 -12.42 -19.87
N GLY A 157 11.01 -12.89 -18.66
CA GLY A 157 11.08 -12.00 -17.49
C GLY A 157 9.73 -11.34 -17.13
N VAL A 158 9.64 -10.93 -15.87
CA VAL A 158 8.44 -10.29 -15.32
C VAL A 158 8.18 -8.96 -16.00
N LYS A 159 7.06 -8.86 -16.73
CA LYS A 159 6.59 -7.61 -17.34
C LYS A 159 5.74 -6.85 -16.35
N LEU A 160 6.13 -5.60 -16.05
CA LEU A 160 5.29 -4.67 -15.31
C LEU A 160 4.35 -3.97 -16.27
N HIS A 161 3.06 -4.01 -15.97
CA HIS A 161 2.00 -3.34 -16.72
C HIS A 161 1.49 -2.12 -15.97
N SER A 162 0.99 -1.14 -16.71
CA SER A 162 0.28 0.00 -16.15
C SER A 162 -0.97 -0.45 -15.42
N ASP A 163 -1.12 -0.08 -14.16
CA ASP A 163 -2.29 -0.40 -13.35
C ASP A 163 -3.15 0.85 -13.12
N ALA A 164 -2.59 1.89 -12.55
CA ALA A 164 -3.34 3.10 -12.25
C ALA A 164 -2.49 4.38 -12.32
N VAL A 165 -3.18 5.48 -12.61
CA VAL A 165 -2.71 6.85 -12.36
C VAL A 165 -3.49 7.39 -11.18
N ILE A 166 -2.79 7.88 -10.16
CA ILE A 166 -3.40 8.37 -8.93
C ILE A 166 -3.20 9.88 -8.85
N LEU A 167 -4.27 10.62 -8.73
CA LEU A 167 -4.24 12.06 -8.48
C LEU A 167 -4.57 12.31 -7.03
N SER A 168 -3.79 13.14 -6.35
CA SER A 168 -3.99 13.42 -4.94
C SER A 168 -3.94 14.91 -4.63
N THR A 169 -4.71 15.29 -3.63
CA THR A 169 -4.64 16.62 -3.02
C THR A 169 -4.70 16.49 -1.51
N ARG A 170 -3.94 17.30 -0.78
CA ARG A 170 -3.92 17.31 0.68
C ARG A 170 -3.83 18.73 1.20
N PHE A 171 -4.67 19.04 2.15
CA PHE A 171 -4.65 20.30 2.87
C PHE A 171 -4.25 20.05 4.33
N ASN A 172 -3.22 20.73 4.82
CA ASN A 172 -2.78 20.68 6.22
C ASN A 172 -3.06 22.02 6.88
N TYR A 173 -3.65 21.98 8.05
CA TYR A 173 -3.90 23.13 8.90
C TYR A 173 -3.51 22.80 10.35
N GLU A 174 -2.44 23.42 10.82
CA GLU A 174 -1.85 23.18 12.14
C GLU A 174 -1.57 21.68 12.39
N HIS A 175 -2.40 21.02 13.19
CA HIS A 175 -2.27 19.60 13.54
C HIS A 175 -3.12 18.68 12.66
N PHE A 176 -3.99 19.22 11.82
CA PHE A 176 -4.89 18.44 10.99
C PHE A 176 -4.43 18.38 9.54
N GLY A 177 -4.57 17.22 8.94
CA GLY A 177 -4.39 17.03 7.50
C GLY A 177 -5.59 16.30 6.91
N ILE A 178 -6.15 16.86 5.85
CA ILE A 178 -7.24 16.26 5.07
C ILE A 178 -6.71 15.99 3.67
N GLY A 179 -6.84 14.75 3.22
CA GLY A 179 -6.39 14.32 1.90
C GLY A 179 -7.49 13.63 1.11
N PHE A 180 -7.45 13.83 -0.20
CA PHE A 180 -8.28 13.14 -1.18
C PHE A 180 -7.38 12.59 -2.26
N SER A 181 -7.64 11.37 -2.69
CA SER A 181 -7.04 10.80 -3.88
C SER A 181 -8.06 10.10 -4.75
N TYR A 182 -7.76 10.02 -6.02
CA TYR A 182 -8.55 9.32 -7.00
C TYR A 182 -7.64 8.49 -7.89
N ASP A 183 -7.86 7.18 -7.87
CA ASP A 183 -7.15 6.20 -8.69
C ASP A 183 -7.89 6.05 -10.01
N LEU A 184 -7.23 6.41 -11.09
CA LEU A 184 -7.69 6.16 -12.45
C LEU A 184 -7.11 4.83 -12.92
N THR A 185 -7.93 3.81 -13.09
CA THR A 185 -7.51 2.51 -13.64
C THR A 185 -7.15 2.68 -15.11
N VAL A 186 -5.89 2.36 -15.47
CA VAL A 186 -5.38 2.43 -16.84
C VAL A 186 -4.98 1.06 -17.39
N SER A 187 -5.23 -0.01 -16.62
CA SER A 187 -5.03 -1.40 -17.04
C SER A 187 -6.15 -1.90 -17.96
N GLY A 188 -5.96 -3.07 -18.56
CA GLY A 188 -6.99 -3.74 -19.36
C GLY A 188 -8.30 -4.00 -18.61
N LEU A 189 -8.28 -4.02 -17.27
CA LEU A 189 -9.47 -4.12 -16.44
C LEU A 189 -10.41 -2.91 -16.56
N ALA A 190 -9.94 -1.76 -17.01
CA ALA A 190 -10.79 -0.57 -17.21
C ALA A 190 -11.97 -0.84 -18.16
N ALA A 191 -11.79 -1.73 -19.13
CA ALA A 191 -12.84 -2.12 -20.07
C ALA A 191 -13.90 -3.07 -19.45
N ALA A 192 -13.53 -3.82 -18.41
CA ALA A 192 -14.39 -4.80 -17.74
C ALA A 192 -15.11 -4.25 -16.50
N SER A 193 -14.65 -3.12 -15.95
CA SER A 193 -15.21 -2.51 -14.74
C SER A 193 -16.01 -1.24 -15.10
N PRO A 194 -17.30 -1.16 -14.78
CA PRO A 194 -18.08 0.06 -14.97
C PRO A 194 -17.66 1.21 -14.03
N ALA A 195 -16.89 0.90 -12.97
CA ALA A 195 -16.32 1.87 -12.05
C ALA A 195 -14.82 2.03 -12.34
N ASN A 196 -14.46 3.02 -13.14
CA ASN A 196 -13.10 3.25 -13.63
C ASN A 196 -12.14 3.84 -12.58
N GLY A 197 -12.23 3.46 -11.31
CA GLY A 197 -11.32 3.95 -10.29
C GLY A 197 -11.82 3.83 -8.87
N ALA A 198 -10.98 4.25 -7.94
CA ALA A 198 -11.28 4.29 -6.52
C ALA A 198 -11.06 5.70 -5.96
N PHE A 199 -11.98 6.13 -5.10
CA PHE A 199 -11.87 7.39 -4.36
C PHE A 199 -11.46 7.10 -2.93
N GLU A 200 -10.43 7.80 -2.44
CA GLU A 200 -9.94 7.65 -1.08
C GLU A 200 -9.98 8.99 -0.34
N PHE A 201 -10.30 8.92 0.92
CA PHE A 201 -10.29 10.04 1.86
C PHE A 201 -9.36 9.71 3.03
N SER A 202 -8.51 10.65 3.42
CA SER A 202 -7.62 10.53 4.57
C SER A 202 -7.76 11.69 5.53
N LEU A 203 -7.77 11.38 6.82
CA LEU A 203 -7.71 12.35 7.90
C LEU A 203 -6.51 12.00 8.78
N THR A 204 -5.64 12.97 9.02
CA THR A 204 -4.48 12.81 9.90
C THR A 204 -4.48 13.88 11.00
N TYR A 205 -4.00 13.49 12.18
CA TYR A 205 -3.79 14.37 13.30
C TYR A 205 -2.36 14.21 13.84
N ASP A 206 -1.57 15.28 13.84
CA ASP A 206 -0.20 15.27 14.28
C ASP A 206 -0.11 15.72 15.74
N ILE A 207 0.42 14.86 16.62
CA ILE A 207 0.57 15.13 18.06
C ILE A 207 1.96 15.74 18.37
N CYS A 208 2.79 16.02 17.38
CA CYS A 208 4.10 16.63 17.60
C CYS A 208 3.93 17.97 18.28
N GLY A 209 4.46 18.07 19.52
CA GLY A 209 4.46 19.31 20.29
C GLY A 209 5.32 20.40 19.63
N PRO A 210 5.26 21.63 20.14
CA PRO A 210 6.02 22.75 19.58
C PRO A 210 7.51 22.41 19.52
N GLU A 211 8.14 22.67 18.38
CA GLU A 211 9.56 22.43 18.10
C GLU A 211 10.47 23.27 19.02
N SER A 212 10.57 22.91 20.30
CA SER A 212 11.46 23.58 21.26
C SER A 212 12.86 22.96 21.32
N ARG A 213 13.09 21.85 20.62
CA ARG A 213 14.39 21.17 20.57
C ARG A 213 14.79 21.03 19.12
N GLY A 214 15.98 21.49 18.74
CA GLY A 214 16.52 21.55 17.37
C GLY A 214 16.60 20.24 16.55
N VAL A 215 15.77 19.29 16.85
CA VAL A 215 15.57 18.05 16.08
C VAL A 215 14.27 18.19 15.32
N TYR A 216 14.37 18.33 14.01
CA TYR A 216 13.20 18.34 13.12
C TYR A 216 12.61 16.93 13.05
N CYS A 217 11.34 16.78 13.43
CA CYS A 217 10.59 15.57 13.10
C CYS A 217 10.30 15.58 11.59
N PRO A 218 10.78 14.59 10.84
CA PRO A 218 10.42 14.48 9.43
C PRO A 218 8.91 14.27 9.33
N ARG A 219 8.25 15.09 8.51
CA ARG A 219 6.85 14.90 8.15
C ARG A 219 6.85 14.14 6.83
N PHE A 220 6.51 12.87 6.92
CA PHE A 220 6.38 11.97 5.76
C PHE A 220 5.00 12.09 5.15
#